data_0d408a15d26eb4ca374339b1934d2f09
#
_entry.id   0d408a15d26eb4ca374339b1934d2f09
#
_cell.length_a   1.000
_cell.length_b   1.000
_cell.length_c   1.000
_cell.angle_alpha   90.00
_cell.angle_beta   90.00
_cell.angle_gamma   90.00
#
_symmetry.space_group_name_H-M   'P 1'
#
loop_
_entity.id
_entity.type
_entity.pdbx_description
1 polymer ?
#
loop_
_entity_poly.entity_id
_entity_poly.type
_entity_poly.pdbx_seq_one_letter_code
_entity_poly.pdbx_strand_id
1 'polypeptide(L)'
;LLYDAPELLLHGHPQGDRALREAIVEYLSTYRGVVCDSEQMVVGAGVEYLLGLAAHLLKEGTAAIENPGYRRVRTILENSDLPCRGVSIDEGGLSVSALEESGANLCCVTPSHHFPTGVTMPAGRRSQLLRWATAQQGRYIIEDDYDAEFRFDIRPLPSLQGLGGQNGPVIYLSTFSKSLAPSIRIACMVLPPELLERYRSTYGTYANTVSRFEQQTLCRFLRDGYFTRHLSRMRSAYKARMEALCAALEHTFGRERLTLQGRHNGLHLLLTLQDGPGEGTMVRRALEEGVKLTGLSTYYLEGAEGCPESTVVLGYAGLADDDIPDLAAALGRAWGT
;
A
#
# COMPACT_ATOMS: atom_id res chain seq x y z
N LEU A 1 24.93 22.50 -1.35
CA LEU A 1 24.94 21.12 -0.84
C LEU A 1 26.30 20.46 -1.08
N LEU A 2 26.82 20.40 -2.32
CA LEU A 2 28.10 19.74 -2.63
C LEU A 2 29.31 20.36 -1.90
N TYR A 3 29.35 21.68 -1.75
CA TYR A 3 30.40 22.38 -1.04
C TYR A 3 30.27 22.27 0.48
N ASP A 4 29.03 22.23 0.98
CA ASP A 4 28.75 22.28 2.43
C ASP A 4 28.64 20.87 3.07
N ALA A 5 28.51 19.84 2.25
CA ALA A 5 28.34 18.46 2.70
C ALA A 5 29.07 17.46 1.76
N PRO A 6 30.40 17.54 1.69
CA PRO A 6 31.20 16.67 0.81
C PRO A 6 31.07 15.17 1.16
N GLU A 7 30.66 14.84 2.39
CA GLU A 7 30.39 13.48 2.82
C GLU A 7 29.25 12.80 2.04
N LEU A 8 28.37 13.57 1.40
CA LEU A 8 27.31 13.03 0.54
C LEU A 8 27.86 12.40 -0.76
N LEU A 9 29.09 12.68 -1.11
CA LEU A 9 29.79 12.07 -2.25
C LEU A 9 30.39 10.70 -1.92
N LEU A 10 30.46 10.34 -0.65
CA LEU A 10 30.99 9.06 -0.19
C LEU A 10 29.91 7.98 -0.23
N HIS A 11 30.35 6.71 -0.22
CA HIS A 11 29.43 5.59 -0.03
C HIS A 11 28.67 5.72 1.29
N GLY A 12 27.35 5.56 1.22
CA GLY A 12 26.48 5.56 2.40
C GLY A 12 26.41 4.19 3.09
N HIS A 13 25.67 4.13 4.19
CA HIS A 13 25.41 2.88 4.89
C HIS A 13 24.46 1.98 4.06
N PRO A 14 24.66 0.65 3.98
CA PRO A 14 23.82 -0.26 3.21
C PRO A 14 22.32 -0.15 3.51
N GLN A 15 21.96 0.04 4.77
CA GLN A 15 20.57 0.23 5.20
C GLN A 15 20.02 1.65 4.92
N GLY A 16 20.83 2.56 4.39
CA GLY A 16 20.52 3.99 4.26
C GLY A 16 21.12 4.82 5.40
N ASP A 17 21.23 6.12 5.19
CA ASP A 17 21.87 7.05 6.13
C ASP A 17 21.13 7.04 7.47
N ARG A 18 21.88 6.94 8.57
CA ARG A 18 21.33 6.83 9.93
C ARG A 18 20.36 7.97 10.26
N ALA A 19 20.75 9.20 9.89
CA ALA A 19 19.92 10.37 10.15
C ALA A 19 18.52 10.29 9.49
N LEU A 20 18.43 9.71 8.29
CA LEU A 20 17.15 9.47 7.61
C LEU A 20 16.38 8.35 8.30
N ARG A 21 17.04 7.23 8.64
CA ARG A 21 16.37 6.11 9.33
C ARG A 21 15.77 6.56 10.66
N GLU A 22 16.50 7.36 11.45
CA GLU A 22 15.98 7.95 12.71
C GLU A 22 14.77 8.87 12.47
N ALA A 23 14.82 9.73 11.46
CA ALA A 23 13.70 10.62 11.12
C ALA A 23 12.46 9.85 10.66
N ILE A 24 12.65 8.74 9.91
CA ILE A 24 11.54 7.86 9.49
C ILE A 24 10.97 7.11 10.71
N VAL A 25 11.78 6.60 11.61
CA VAL A 25 11.33 5.93 12.85
C VAL A 25 10.47 6.87 13.69
N GLU A 26 10.91 8.10 13.92
CA GLU A 26 10.16 9.11 14.66
C GLU A 26 8.80 9.38 13.99
N TYR A 27 8.79 9.57 12.68
CA TYR A 27 7.56 9.76 11.90
C TYR A 27 6.60 8.56 12.02
N LEU A 28 7.08 7.34 11.76
CA LEU A 28 6.27 6.13 11.79
C LEU A 28 5.75 5.79 13.20
N SER A 29 6.56 6.01 14.22
CA SER A 29 6.14 5.83 15.62
C SER A 29 4.99 6.76 15.95
N THR A 30 5.10 8.05 15.57
CA THR A 30 4.09 9.06 15.87
C THR A 30 2.77 8.82 15.12
N TYR A 31 2.85 8.48 13.82
CA TYR A 31 1.66 8.46 12.96
C TYR A 31 1.10 7.07 12.68
N ARG A 32 1.92 6.02 12.85
CA ARG A 32 1.54 4.63 12.57
C ARG A 32 1.65 3.69 13.77
N GLY A 33 2.21 4.20 14.88
CA GLY A 33 2.45 3.38 16.07
C GLY A 33 3.47 2.26 15.82
N VAL A 34 4.33 2.39 14.82
CA VAL A 34 5.42 1.44 14.54
C VAL A 34 6.42 1.48 15.69
N VAL A 35 6.82 0.31 16.16
CA VAL A 35 7.77 0.15 17.28
C VAL A 35 9.03 -0.54 16.77
N CYS A 36 10.05 0.23 16.48
CA CYS A 36 11.34 -0.30 16.01
C CYS A 36 12.50 0.62 16.39
N ASP A 37 13.71 0.07 16.36
CA ASP A 37 14.97 0.83 16.37
C ASP A 37 15.34 1.22 14.92
N SER A 38 16.09 2.32 14.78
CA SER A 38 16.63 2.74 13.47
C SER A 38 17.57 1.69 12.86
N GLU A 39 18.16 0.82 13.65
CA GLU A 39 18.97 -0.30 13.17
C GLU A 39 18.16 -1.42 12.52
N GLN A 40 16.85 -1.51 12.80
CA GLN A 40 15.93 -2.44 12.15
C GLN A 40 15.40 -1.93 10.80
N MET A 41 15.67 -0.66 10.49
CA MET A 41 15.16 -0.02 9.30
C MET A 41 16.11 -0.14 8.12
N VAL A 42 15.56 -0.47 6.96
CA VAL A 42 16.23 -0.47 5.67
C VAL A 42 15.52 0.50 4.73
N VAL A 43 16.25 1.46 4.18
CA VAL A 43 15.78 2.38 3.14
C VAL A 43 16.14 1.81 1.77
N GLY A 44 15.22 1.85 0.81
CA GLY A 44 15.44 1.31 -0.53
C GLY A 44 14.67 2.04 -1.63
N ALA A 45 15.01 1.75 -2.88
CA ALA A 45 14.48 2.39 -4.08
C ALA A 45 13.05 1.92 -4.44
N GLY A 46 12.12 2.07 -3.51
CA GLY A 46 10.70 1.73 -3.65
C GLY A 46 10.34 0.37 -3.05
N VAL A 47 9.03 0.18 -2.83
CA VAL A 47 8.48 -1.05 -2.20
C VAL A 47 8.79 -2.30 -3.02
N GLU A 48 8.78 -2.21 -4.35
CA GLU A 48 9.06 -3.35 -5.22
C GLU A 48 10.45 -3.95 -4.96
N TYR A 49 11.46 -3.08 -4.82
CA TYR A 49 12.81 -3.50 -4.46
C TYR A 49 12.85 -4.14 -3.06
N LEU A 50 12.25 -3.48 -2.07
CA LEU A 50 12.26 -3.97 -0.69
C LEU A 50 11.46 -5.26 -0.52
N LEU A 51 10.35 -5.44 -1.27
CA LEU A 51 9.58 -6.68 -1.26
C LEU A 51 10.39 -7.85 -1.85
N GLY A 52 11.09 -7.63 -2.97
CA GLY A 52 11.99 -8.64 -3.53
C GLY A 52 13.13 -8.99 -2.56
N LEU A 53 13.68 -8.00 -1.88
CA LEU A 53 14.69 -8.22 -0.85
C LEU A 53 14.13 -9.02 0.33
N ALA A 54 12.93 -8.71 0.82
CA ALA A 54 12.25 -9.48 1.86
C ALA A 54 12.02 -10.94 1.44
N ALA A 55 11.60 -11.16 0.18
CA ALA A 55 11.45 -12.52 -0.37
C ALA A 55 12.77 -13.31 -0.35
N HIS A 56 13.87 -12.69 -0.74
CA HIS A 56 15.19 -13.32 -0.68
C HIS A 56 15.66 -13.63 0.75
N LEU A 57 15.30 -12.81 1.73
CA LEU A 57 15.63 -13.07 3.14
C LEU A 57 14.84 -14.26 3.70
N LEU A 58 13.61 -14.46 3.20
CA LEU A 58 12.72 -15.53 3.67
C LEU A 58 13.03 -16.91 3.05
N LYS A 59 13.53 -16.94 1.82
CA LYS A 59 14.06 -18.06 1.00
C LYS A 59 13.23 -19.36 0.92
N GLU A 60 12.43 -19.69 1.91
CA GLU A 60 11.73 -20.97 2.00
C GLU A 60 10.26 -20.78 2.34
N GLY A 61 9.42 -21.56 1.70
CA GLY A 61 7.99 -21.62 1.99
C GLY A 61 7.09 -21.11 0.88
N THR A 62 5.89 -20.74 1.25
CA THR A 62 4.84 -20.25 0.34
C THR A 62 4.25 -18.97 0.92
N ALA A 63 4.05 -17.98 0.08
CA ALA A 63 3.40 -16.72 0.43
C ALA A 63 1.90 -16.78 0.14
N ALA A 64 1.08 -16.50 1.14
CA ALA A 64 -0.32 -16.16 0.96
C ALA A 64 -0.43 -14.68 0.59
N ILE A 65 -1.18 -14.36 -0.44
CA ILE A 65 -1.44 -12.99 -0.89
C ILE A 65 -2.95 -12.77 -1.00
N GLU A 66 -3.41 -11.57 -0.70
CA GLU A 66 -4.82 -11.20 -0.75
C GLU A 66 -5.40 -11.41 -2.16
N ASN A 67 -6.60 -12.02 -2.24
CA ASN A 67 -7.32 -12.25 -3.49
C ASN A 67 -8.80 -11.84 -3.35
N PRO A 68 -9.27 -10.77 -4.05
CA PRO A 68 -8.50 -9.92 -4.97
C PRO A 68 -7.37 -9.16 -4.27
N GLY A 69 -6.33 -8.77 -5.02
CA GLY A 69 -5.18 -8.07 -4.47
C GLY A 69 -4.27 -7.46 -5.53
N TYR A 70 -3.22 -6.79 -5.09
CA TYR A 70 -2.28 -6.14 -5.99
C TYR A 70 -1.39 -7.18 -6.70
N ARG A 71 -1.73 -7.52 -7.94
CA ARG A 71 -1.07 -8.60 -8.72
C ARG A 71 0.46 -8.47 -8.80
N ARG A 72 1.01 -7.26 -8.70
CA ARG A 72 2.45 -7.04 -8.75
C ARG A 72 3.18 -7.67 -7.56
N VAL A 73 2.52 -7.78 -6.40
CA VAL A 73 3.07 -8.52 -5.24
C VAL A 73 3.38 -9.95 -5.64
N ARG A 74 2.42 -10.65 -6.27
CA ARG A 74 2.64 -12.02 -6.79
C ARG A 74 3.84 -12.09 -7.72
N THR A 75 3.87 -11.22 -8.73
CA THR A 75 4.96 -11.19 -9.72
C THR A 75 6.33 -11.00 -9.07
N ILE A 76 6.44 -10.10 -8.08
CA ILE A 76 7.71 -9.84 -7.40
C ILE A 76 8.15 -11.06 -6.58
N LEU A 77 7.23 -11.64 -5.82
CA LEU A 77 7.54 -12.80 -4.97
C LEU A 77 7.91 -14.03 -5.80
N GLU A 78 7.13 -14.34 -6.86
CA GLU A 78 7.41 -15.45 -7.76
C GLU A 78 8.73 -15.25 -8.54
N ASN A 79 9.05 -14.03 -8.98
CA ASN A 79 10.34 -13.70 -9.59
C ASN A 79 11.53 -13.81 -8.60
N SER A 80 11.23 -13.87 -7.31
CA SER A 80 12.22 -14.08 -6.24
C SER A 80 12.19 -15.53 -5.72
N ASP A 81 11.68 -16.47 -6.53
CA ASP A 81 11.58 -17.91 -6.23
C ASP A 81 10.70 -18.25 -5.00
N LEU A 82 9.78 -17.36 -4.64
CA LEU A 82 8.84 -17.58 -3.54
C LEU A 82 7.43 -17.86 -4.09
N PRO A 83 6.95 -19.12 -4.05
CA PRO A 83 5.63 -19.49 -4.55
C PRO A 83 4.51 -18.75 -3.84
N CYS A 84 3.48 -18.33 -4.60
CA CYS A 84 2.35 -17.59 -4.08
C CYS A 84 1.04 -18.36 -4.19
N ARG A 85 0.17 -18.19 -3.19
CA ARG A 85 -1.23 -18.65 -3.19
C ARG A 85 -2.17 -17.50 -2.93
N GLY A 86 -3.22 -17.37 -3.73
CA GLY A 86 -4.30 -16.42 -3.47
C GLY A 86 -5.11 -16.89 -2.25
N VAL A 87 -5.33 -16.00 -1.30
CA VAL A 87 -6.16 -16.25 -0.12
C VAL A 87 -7.32 -15.25 -0.14
N SER A 88 -8.54 -15.77 0.00
CA SER A 88 -9.75 -14.96 -0.06
C SER A 88 -9.79 -13.90 1.04
N ILE A 89 -10.39 -12.77 0.70
CA ILE A 89 -10.72 -11.71 1.64
C ILE A 89 -12.22 -11.69 1.93
N ASP A 90 -12.58 -11.16 3.08
CA ASP A 90 -13.94 -10.84 3.48
C ASP A 90 -14.06 -9.35 3.90
N GLU A 91 -15.15 -8.98 4.56
CA GLU A 91 -15.37 -7.61 5.07
C GLU A 91 -14.31 -7.15 6.09
N GLY A 92 -13.55 -8.06 6.66
CA GLY A 92 -12.44 -7.78 7.58
C GLY A 92 -11.04 -7.87 6.94
N GLY A 93 -10.95 -8.03 5.61
CA GLY A 93 -9.70 -8.25 4.90
C GLY A 93 -9.34 -9.73 4.79
N LEU A 94 -8.07 -10.09 4.72
CA LEU A 94 -7.61 -11.47 4.53
C LEU A 94 -8.23 -12.44 5.54
N SER A 95 -8.84 -13.53 5.06
CA SER A 95 -9.46 -14.59 5.86
C SER A 95 -8.38 -15.43 6.54
N VAL A 96 -8.37 -15.45 7.89
CA VAL A 96 -7.37 -16.21 8.63
C VAL A 96 -7.60 -17.73 8.51
N SER A 97 -8.85 -18.19 8.41
CA SER A 97 -9.15 -19.60 8.17
C SER A 97 -8.62 -20.06 6.81
N ALA A 98 -8.87 -19.29 5.76
CA ALA A 98 -8.33 -19.58 4.43
C ALA A 98 -6.78 -19.49 4.39
N LEU A 99 -6.19 -18.59 5.19
CA LEU A 99 -4.74 -18.52 5.36
C LEU A 99 -4.19 -19.82 6.01
N GLU A 100 -4.82 -20.32 7.05
CA GLU A 100 -4.44 -21.58 7.70
C GLU A 100 -4.56 -22.76 6.74
N GLU A 101 -5.65 -22.87 6.01
CA GLU A 101 -5.88 -23.91 5.00
C GLU A 101 -4.88 -23.85 3.84
N SER A 102 -4.37 -22.66 3.51
CA SER A 102 -3.37 -22.50 2.45
C SER A 102 -2.04 -23.19 2.74
N GLY A 103 -1.73 -23.45 4.01
CA GLY A 103 -0.44 -23.99 4.44
C GLY A 103 0.73 -23.02 4.24
N ALA A 104 0.46 -21.75 3.95
CA ALA A 104 1.50 -20.73 3.79
C ALA A 104 2.18 -20.42 5.13
N ASN A 105 3.45 -20.04 5.07
CA ASN A 105 4.21 -19.57 6.21
C ASN A 105 4.50 -18.05 6.15
N LEU A 106 4.16 -17.42 5.07
CA LEU A 106 4.22 -15.97 4.87
C LEU A 106 2.86 -15.47 4.43
N CYS A 107 2.41 -14.30 4.90
CA CYS A 107 1.27 -13.61 4.31
C CYS A 107 1.60 -12.15 4.01
N CYS A 108 1.16 -11.66 2.84
CA CYS A 108 1.27 -10.26 2.45
C CYS A 108 -0.11 -9.60 2.55
N VAL A 109 -0.22 -8.53 3.32
CA VAL A 109 -1.49 -7.83 3.60
C VAL A 109 -1.35 -6.32 3.53
N THR A 110 -2.46 -5.66 3.18
CA THR A 110 -2.61 -4.20 3.16
C THR A 110 -3.65 -3.76 4.20
N PRO A 111 -3.37 -3.89 5.51
CA PRO A 111 -4.39 -3.87 6.56
C PRO A 111 -4.97 -2.49 6.82
N SER A 112 -4.30 -1.43 6.41
CA SER A 112 -4.76 -0.05 6.61
C SER A 112 -5.78 0.38 5.57
N HIS A 113 -5.61 -0.09 4.35
CA HIS A 113 -6.45 0.18 3.20
C HIS A 113 -6.21 -0.89 2.14
N HIS A 114 -7.08 -1.91 2.15
CA HIS A 114 -6.93 -3.02 1.23
C HIS A 114 -7.09 -2.58 -0.22
N PHE A 115 -6.12 -2.93 -1.05
CA PHE A 115 -6.21 -2.71 -2.49
C PHE A 115 -6.68 -3.98 -3.21
N PRO A 116 -7.76 -3.94 -4.02
CA PRO A 116 -8.47 -2.75 -4.49
C PRO A 116 -9.75 -2.41 -3.73
N THR A 117 -10.18 -3.18 -2.72
CA THR A 117 -11.54 -3.09 -2.14
C THR A 117 -11.76 -1.93 -1.17
N GLY A 118 -10.68 -1.28 -0.71
CA GLY A 118 -10.78 -0.19 0.27
C GLY A 118 -11.11 -0.64 1.70
N VAL A 119 -11.16 -1.95 1.96
CA VAL A 119 -11.44 -2.49 3.29
C VAL A 119 -10.32 -2.13 4.27
N THR A 120 -10.68 -1.69 5.46
CA THR A 120 -9.75 -1.52 6.59
C THR A 120 -9.85 -2.71 7.53
N MET A 121 -8.74 -3.41 7.73
CA MET A 121 -8.70 -4.58 8.62
C MET A 121 -8.95 -4.17 10.07
N PRO A 122 -10.01 -4.69 10.72
CA PRO A 122 -10.34 -4.33 12.10
C PRO A 122 -9.34 -4.93 13.10
N ALA A 123 -9.28 -4.36 14.31
CA ALA A 123 -8.35 -4.76 15.36
C ALA A 123 -8.45 -6.26 15.72
N GLY A 124 -9.64 -6.83 15.71
CA GLY A 124 -9.86 -8.26 15.95
C GLY A 124 -9.14 -9.14 14.92
N ARG A 125 -9.24 -8.80 13.61
CA ARG A 125 -8.58 -9.53 12.53
C ARG A 125 -7.05 -9.35 12.60
N ARG A 126 -6.55 -8.15 12.92
CA ARG A 126 -5.12 -7.91 13.17
C ARG A 126 -4.57 -8.81 14.28
N SER A 127 -5.32 -8.93 15.38
CA SER A 127 -4.97 -9.84 16.49
C SER A 127 -4.99 -11.32 16.08
N GLN A 128 -5.91 -11.73 15.20
CA GLN A 128 -5.95 -13.10 14.66
C GLN A 128 -4.72 -13.39 13.79
N LEU A 129 -4.34 -12.47 12.89
CA LEU A 129 -3.14 -12.62 12.07
C LEU A 129 -1.86 -12.68 12.90
N LEU A 130 -1.72 -11.84 13.91
CA LEU A 130 -0.57 -11.88 14.80
C LEU A 130 -0.49 -13.21 15.56
N ARG A 131 -1.63 -13.74 16.05
CA ARG A 131 -1.65 -15.08 16.67
C ARG A 131 -1.25 -16.17 15.68
N TRP A 132 -1.74 -16.10 14.43
CA TRP A 132 -1.33 -17.05 13.39
C TRP A 132 0.19 -17.03 13.18
N ALA A 133 0.79 -15.85 13.08
CA ALA A 133 2.22 -15.71 12.86
C ALA A 133 3.05 -16.17 14.07
N THR A 134 2.60 -15.89 15.29
CA THR A 134 3.30 -16.27 16.53
C THR A 134 3.10 -17.74 16.93
N ALA A 135 2.08 -18.40 16.39
CA ALA A 135 1.78 -19.80 16.71
C ALA A 135 2.83 -20.80 16.19
N GLN A 136 3.63 -20.41 15.21
CA GLN A 136 4.66 -21.25 14.61
C GLN A 136 5.89 -20.41 14.22
N GLN A 137 7.06 -20.88 14.64
CA GLN A 137 8.33 -20.28 14.22
C GLN A 137 8.49 -20.34 12.69
N GLY A 138 9.07 -19.29 12.10
CA GLY A 138 9.27 -19.17 10.65
C GLY A 138 8.04 -18.66 9.90
N ARG A 139 6.94 -18.32 10.59
CA ARG A 139 5.85 -17.56 10.00
C ARG A 139 6.10 -16.07 10.11
N TYR A 140 5.82 -15.34 9.00
CA TYR A 140 5.94 -13.89 8.95
C TYR A 140 4.75 -13.23 8.26
N ILE A 141 4.50 -11.99 8.63
CA ILE A 141 3.54 -11.11 7.97
C ILE A 141 4.32 -10.00 7.27
N ILE A 142 4.09 -9.77 5.99
CA ILE A 142 4.50 -8.56 5.29
C ILE A 142 3.30 -7.61 5.32
N GLU A 143 3.45 -6.52 6.05
CA GLU A 143 2.48 -5.42 6.11
C GLU A 143 2.89 -4.35 5.11
N ASP A 144 2.13 -4.18 4.02
CA ASP A 144 2.32 -3.08 3.06
C ASP A 144 1.39 -1.92 3.41
N ASP A 145 1.98 -0.86 3.94
CA ASP A 145 1.29 0.34 4.43
C ASP A 145 1.50 1.51 3.46
N TYR A 146 0.99 1.36 2.23
CA TYR A 146 1.34 2.19 1.06
C TYR A 146 0.67 3.56 1.00
N ASP A 147 -0.52 3.76 1.61
CA ASP A 147 -1.29 5.01 1.57
C ASP A 147 -2.03 5.34 2.89
N ALA A 148 -1.58 4.77 3.98
CA ALA A 148 -2.19 4.90 5.30
C ALA A 148 -2.25 6.35 5.84
N GLU A 149 -1.50 7.26 5.25
CA GLU A 149 -1.57 8.69 5.54
C GLU A 149 -2.90 9.32 5.12
N PHE A 150 -3.57 8.77 4.10
CA PHE A 150 -4.79 9.34 3.50
C PHE A 150 -6.04 8.74 4.12
N ARG A 151 -6.31 9.10 5.37
CA ARG A 151 -7.55 8.80 6.10
C ARG A 151 -8.30 10.09 6.36
N PHE A 152 -9.59 10.06 6.11
CA PHE A 152 -10.42 11.26 6.17
C PHE A 152 -11.28 11.31 7.44
N ASP A 153 -11.95 10.20 7.78
CA ASP A 153 -12.96 10.18 8.83
C ASP A 153 -12.77 9.05 9.86
N ILE A 154 -11.73 8.23 9.72
CA ILE A 154 -11.49 7.06 10.57
C ILE A 154 -10.30 7.31 11.50
N ARG A 155 -10.44 6.95 12.78
CA ARG A 155 -9.31 6.97 13.73
C ARG A 155 -8.23 6.00 13.25
N PRO A 156 -6.95 6.42 13.26
CA PRO A 156 -5.86 5.52 12.90
C PRO A 156 -5.82 4.31 13.82
N LEU A 157 -5.81 3.11 13.24
CA LEU A 157 -5.42 1.91 13.96
C LEU A 157 -3.89 1.79 13.90
N PRO A 158 -3.22 1.36 14.97
CA PRO A 158 -1.81 1.06 14.95
C PRO A 158 -1.51 0.00 13.86
N SER A 159 -0.32 0.05 13.28
CA SER A 159 0.15 -0.97 12.34
C SER A 159 0.15 -2.37 12.96
N LEU A 160 0.14 -3.43 12.15
CA LEU A 160 0.36 -4.80 12.65
C LEU A 160 1.73 -4.91 13.32
N GLN A 161 2.74 -4.25 12.74
CA GLN A 161 4.08 -4.20 13.31
C GLN A 161 4.06 -3.58 14.71
N GLY A 162 3.38 -2.44 14.90
CA GLY A 162 3.25 -1.80 16.21
C GLY A 162 2.51 -2.67 17.23
N LEU A 163 1.46 -3.38 16.81
CA LEU A 163 0.73 -4.32 17.64
C LEU A 163 1.55 -5.58 17.99
N GLY A 164 2.38 -6.05 17.06
CA GLY A 164 3.28 -7.17 17.25
C GLY A 164 4.53 -6.83 18.06
N GLY A 165 4.85 -5.55 18.17
CA GLY A 165 6.03 -5.04 18.88
C GLY A 165 7.34 -5.21 18.11
N GLN A 166 8.42 -4.68 18.69
CA GLN A 166 9.74 -4.59 18.06
C GLN A 166 10.32 -5.95 17.60
N ASN A 167 10.04 -7.01 18.35
CA ASN A 167 10.55 -8.35 18.09
C ASN A 167 9.50 -9.27 17.46
N GLY A 168 8.35 -8.72 17.03
CA GLY A 168 7.26 -9.47 16.42
C GLY A 168 7.59 -9.96 14.99
N PRO A 169 6.81 -10.90 14.48
CA PRO A 169 7.04 -11.54 13.18
C PRO A 169 6.53 -10.70 12.00
N VAL A 170 6.53 -9.36 12.11
CA VAL A 170 6.01 -8.47 11.08
C VAL A 170 7.14 -7.74 10.37
N ILE A 171 7.22 -7.92 9.05
CA ILE A 171 8.02 -7.10 8.14
C ILE A 171 7.12 -5.95 7.72
N TYR A 172 7.45 -4.72 8.10
CA TYR A 172 6.65 -3.55 7.76
C TYR A 172 7.26 -2.83 6.56
N LEU A 173 6.44 -2.53 5.57
CA LEU A 173 6.80 -1.77 4.38
C LEU A 173 6.01 -0.47 4.33
N SER A 174 6.67 0.62 3.98
CA SER A 174 6.02 1.90 3.67
C SER A 174 6.76 2.65 2.58
N THR A 175 6.06 3.56 1.90
CA THR A 175 6.59 4.30 0.75
C THR A 175 6.25 5.78 0.80
N PHE A 176 7.20 6.61 0.35
CA PHE A 176 6.97 8.04 0.14
C PHE A 176 6.41 8.36 -1.27
N SER A 177 6.26 7.35 -2.13
CA SER A 177 5.78 7.54 -3.51
C SER A 177 4.34 8.02 -3.60
N LYS A 178 3.49 7.71 -2.61
CA LYS A 178 2.09 8.15 -2.56
C LYS A 178 1.94 9.47 -1.81
N SER A 179 2.75 9.66 -0.78
CA SER A 179 2.69 10.84 0.09
C SER A 179 3.49 12.05 -0.42
N LEU A 180 4.45 11.85 -1.34
CA LEU A 180 5.22 12.91 -1.99
C LEU A 180 5.03 12.91 -3.51
N ALA A 181 5.74 12.02 -4.18
CA ALA A 181 5.68 11.88 -5.65
C ALA A 181 6.12 10.47 -6.05
N PRO A 182 5.54 9.86 -7.10
CA PRO A 182 5.97 8.55 -7.60
C PRO A 182 7.44 8.49 -8.00
N SER A 183 8.01 9.60 -8.44
CA SER A 183 9.40 9.71 -8.91
C SER A 183 10.44 9.72 -7.79
N ILE A 184 10.06 9.98 -6.53
CA ILE A 184 10.99 10.01 -5.39
C ILE A 184 11.64 8.64 -5.14
N ARG A 185 10.94 7.57 -5.43
CA ARG A 185 11.41 6.18 -5.31
C ARG A 185 12.06 5.84 -3.96
N ILE A 186 11.63 6.46 -2.87
CA ILE A 186 12.08 6.12 -1.51
C ILE A 186 11.00 5.33 -0.80
N ALA A 187 11.40 4.19 -0.24
CA ALA A 187 10.58 3.36 0.63
C ALA A 187 11.42 2.90 1.82
N CYS A 188 10.76 2.42 2.85
CA CYS A 188 11.42 1.85 4.02
C CYS A 188 10.81 0.51 4.40
N MET A 189 11.64 -0.34 4.99
CA MET A 189 11.28 -1.65 5.52
C MET A 189 11.81 -1.77 6.95
N VAL A 190 10.95 -2.24 7.87
CA VAL A 190 11.36 -2.61 9.23
C VAL A 190 11.44 -4.13 9.29
N LEU A 191 12.59 -4.64 9.67
CA LEU A 191 12.87 -6.08 9.75
C LEU A 191 12.81 -6.57 11.20
N PRO A 192 12.16 -7.74 11.45
CA PRO A 192 12.37 -8.49 12.68
C PRO A 192 13.86 -8.78 12.93
N PRO A 193 14.30 -8.93 14.19
CA PRO A 193 15.73 -9.10 14.52
C PRO A 193 16.40 -10.24 13.79
N GLU A 194 15.75 -11.40 13.65
CA GLU A 194 16.29 -12.56 12.93
C GLU A 194 16.55 -12.24 11.45
N LEU A 195 15.61 -11.58 10.79
CA LEU A 195 15.75 -11.19 9.38
C LEU A 195 16.74 -10.05 9.20
N LEU A 196 16.90 -9.19 10.20
CA LEU A 196 17.92 -8.17 10.19
C LEU A 196 19.34 -8.77 10.20
N GLU A 197 19.58 -9.80 11.01
CA GLU A 197 20.86 -10.52 11.01
C GLU A 197 21.14 -11.18 9.65
N ARG A 198 20.13 -11.80 9.04
CA ARG A 198 20.25 -12.35 7.68
C ARG A 198 20.52 -11.23 6.66
N TYR A 199 19.86 -10.08 6.78
CA TYR A 199 20.12 -8.93 5.92
C TYR A 199 21.57 -8.46 6.03
N ARG A 200 22.07 -8.28 7.24
CA ARG A 200 23.45 -7.84 7.49
C ARG A 200 24.49 -8.80 6.94
N SER A 201 24.28 -10.10 7.09
CA SER A 201 25.20 -11.13 6.58
C SER A 201 25.19 -11.22 5.05
N THR A 202 24.06 -10.95 4.40
CA THR A 202 23.90 -11.11 2.94
C THR A 202 24.14 -9.80 2.18
N TYR A 203 23.59 -8.69 2.68
CA TYR A 203 23.55 -7.39 1.99
C TYR A 203 24.38 -6.29 2.69
N GLY A 204 25.01 -6.58 3.82
CA GLY A 204 25.73 -5.60 4.61
C GLY A 204 26.94 -4.95 3.92
N THR A 205 27.36 -5.49 2.77
CA THR A 205 28.44 -4.92 1.93
C THR A 205 27.92 -4.24 0.66
N TYR A 206 26.59 -4.25 0.42
CA TYR A 206 26.02 -3.65 -0.77
C TYR A 206 25.90 -2.14 -0.62
N ALA A 207 25.99 -1.41 -1.73
CA ALA A 207 25.65 0.00 -1.74
C ALA A 207 24.13 0.17 -1.59
N ASN A 208 23.69 1.21 -0.86
CA ASN A 208 22.28 1.55 -0.79
C ASN A 208 21.76 2.00 -2.16
N THR A 209 20.54 1.61 -2.49
CA THR A 209 19.93 1.89 -3.79
C THR A 209 19.34 3.29 -3.93
N VAL A 210 19.28 4.06 -2.84
CA VAL A 210 18.80 5.45 -2.83
C VAL A 210 20.00 6.38 -2.73
N SER A 211 20.05 7.38 -3.61
CA SER A 211 21.07 8.43 -3.59
C SER A 211 21.11 9.14 -2.24
N ARG A 212 22.30 9.40 -1.71
CA ARG A 212 22.47 10.14 -0.44
C ARG A 212 21.91 11.57 -0.52
N PHE A 213 21.88 12.18 -1.70
CA PHE A 213 21.23 13.49 -1.91
C PHE A 213 19.73 13.42 -1.67
N GLU A 214 19.08 12.39 -2.19
CA GLU A 214 17.64 12.17 -1.98
C GLU A 214 17.36 11.80 -0.53
N GLN A 215 18.19 10.96 0.08
CA GLN A 215 18.09 10.60 1.49
C GLN A 215 18.21 11.86 2.38
N GLN A 216 19.19 12.71 2.15
CA GLN A 216 19.37 13.94 2.91
C GLN A 216 18.24 14.93 2.69
N THR A 217 17.71 15.04 1.46
CA THR A 217 16.57 15.88 1.14
C THR A 217 15.33 15.45 1.91
N LEU A 218 15.01 14.14 1.88
CA LEU A 218 13.88 13.60 2.64
C LEU A 218 14.06 13.74 4.15
N CYS A 219 15.28 13.50 4.65
CA CYS A 219 15.61 13.64 6.07
C CYS A 219 15.29 15.08 6.57
N ARG A 220 15.76 16.10 5.84
CA ARG A 220 15.46 17.51 6.16
C ARG A 220 13.96 17.79 6.06
N PHE A 221 13.31 17.29 5.02
CA PHE A 221 11.87 17.49 4.82
C PHE A 221 11.03 16.93 5.97
N LEU A 222 11.44 15.78 6.54
CA LEU A 222 10.83 15.19 7.73
C LEU A 222 11.14 16.02 8.99
N ARG A 223 12.43 16.28 9.29
CA ARG A 223 12.88 16.93 10.53
C ARG A 223 12.40 18.37 10.68
N ASP A 224 12.37 19.12 9.57
CA ASP A 224 11.93 20.52 9.57
C ASP A 224 10.40 20.66 9.58
N GLY A 225 9.66 19.54 9.66
CA GLY A 225 8.20 19.52 9.73
C GLY A 225 7.50 19.89 8.42
N TYR A 226 8.23 19.98 7.29
CA TYR A 226 7.65 20.26 5.98
C TYR A 226 6.76 19.10 5.52
N PHE A 227 7.18 17.87 5.77
CA PHE A 227 6.42 16.67 5.41
C PHE A 227 5.05 16.63 6.10
N THR A 228 4.99 16.89 7.41
CA THR A 228 3.74 16.91 8.15
C THR A 228 2.78 17.99 7.65
N ARG A 229 3.29 19.19 7.35
CA ARG A 229 2.49 20.28 6.75
C ARG A 229 2.00 19.91 5.35
N HIS A 230 2.85 19.27 4.55
CA HIS A 230 2.48 18.76 3.23
C HIS A 230 1.36 17.73 3.33
N LEU A 231 1.49 16.71 4.17
CA LEU A 231 0.46 15.69 4.38
C LEU A 231 -0.88 16.28 4.83
N SER A 232 -0.86 17.25 5.73
CA SER A 232 -2.10 17.91 6.18
C SER A 232 -2.84 18.57 5.01
N ARG A 233 -2.11 19.30 4.15
CA ARG A 233 -2.70 19.92 2.95
C ARG A 233 -3.22 18.87 1.96
N MET A 234 -2.45 17.81 1.71
CA MET A 234 -2.83 16.75 0.79
C MET A 234 -4.09 15.99 1.27
N ARG A 235 -4.19 15.71 2.57
CA ARG A 235 -5.40 15.09 3.14
C ARG A 235 -6.64 15.94 2.89
N SER A 236 -6.57 17.25 3.15
CA SER A 236 -7.69 18.17 2.91
C SER A 236 -8.06 18.24 1.44
N ALA A 237 -7.07 18.34 0.55
CA ALA A 237 -7.30 18.39 -0.90
C ALA A 237 -7.91 17.07 -1.42
N TYR A 238 -7.36 15.93 -1.03
CA TYR A 238 -7.88 14.62 -1.47
C TYR A 238 -9.26 14.32 -0.90
N LYS A 239 -9.55 14.72 0.35
CA LYS A 239 -10.90 14.61 0.90
C LYS A 239 -11.91 15.42 0.09
N ALA A 240 -11.63 16.70 -0.15
CA ALA A 240 -12.50 17.56 -0.94
C ALA A 240 -12.73 17.01 -2.36
N ARG A 241 -11.66 16.55 -3.01
CA ARG A 241 -11.71 15.91 -4.33
C ARG A 241 -12.58 14.66 -4.34
N MET A 242 -12.39 13.77 -3.39
CA MET A 242 -13.18 12.55 -3.23
C MET A 242 -14.67 12.88 -3.03
N GLU A 243 -14.99 13.84 -2.16
CA GLU A 243 -16.35 14.26 -1.90
C GLU A 243 -17.01 14.87 -3.15
N ALA A 244 -16.29 15.74 -3.87
CA ALA A 244 -16.77 16.33 -5.13
C ALA A 244 -17.00 15.27 -6.20
N LEU A 245 -16.08 14.31 -6.35
CA LEU A 245 -16.18 13.20 -7.29
C LEU A 245 -17.40 12.31 -6.96
N CYS A 246 -17.55 11.93 -5.70
CA CYS A 246 -18.72 11.15 -5.27
C CYS A 246 -20.03 11.87 -5.56
N ALA A 247 -20.12 13.17 -5.27
CA ALA A 247 -21.32 13.96 -5.53
C ALA A 247 -21.64 14.06 -7.03
N ALA A 248 -20.62 14.28 -7.88
CA ALA A 248 -20.78 14.34 -9.34
C ALA A 248 -21.28 12.99 -9.91
N LEU A 249 -20.69 11.88 -9.46
CA LEU A 249 -21.10 10.53 -9.89
C LEU A 249 -22.53 10.18 -9.41
N GLU A 250 -22.85 10.52 -8.15
CA GLU A 250 -24.21 10.33 -7.62
C GLU A 250 -25.25 11.17 -8.36
N HIS A 251 -24.90 12.38 -8.79
CA HIS A 251 -25.77 13.22 -9.60
C HIS A 251 -25.98 12.61 -10.99
N THR A 252 -24.93 12.06 -11.61
CA THR A 252 -24.97 11.48 -12.95
C THR A 252 -25.78 10.18 -13.01
N PHE A 253 -25.55 9.26 -12.07
CA PHE A 253 -26.10 7.89 -12.14
C PHE A 253 -27.33 7.67 -11.23
N GLY A 254 -27.53 8.55 -10.26
CA GLY A 254 -28.50 8.34 -9.18
C GLY A 254 -27.96 7.44 -8.07
N ARG A 255 -28.30 7.77 -6.82
CA ARG A 255 -27.82 7.03 -5.63
C ARG A 255 -28.32 5.59 -5.56
N GLU A 256 -29.44 5.30 -6.17
CA GLU A 256 -30.05 3.96 -6.16
C GLU A 256 -29.30 2.98 -7.09
N ARG A 257 -28.70 3.49 -8.17
CA ARG A 257 -27.96 2.70 -9.15
C ARG A 257 -26.47 2.62 -8.89
N LEU A 258 -25.94 3.50 -8.05
CA LEU A 258 -24.50 3.66 -7.84
C LEU A 258 -24.11 3.25 -6.42
N THR A 259 -23.19 2.30 -6.31
CA THR A 259 -22.50 1.99 -5.06
C THR A 259 -21.04 2.44 -5.14
N LEU A 260 -20.62 3.27 -4.18
CA LEU A 260 -19.23 3.74 -4.05
C LEU A 260 -18.65 3.25 -2.74
N GLN A 261 -17.56 2.47 -2.82
CA GLN A 261 -16.81 1.99 -1.67
C GLN A 261 -15.43 2.68 -1.61
N GLY A 262 -14.84 2.80 -0.41
CA GLY A 262 -13.53 3.43 -0.22
C GLY A 262 -13.59 4.95 0.06
N ARG A 263 -14.75 5.51 0.45
CA ARG A 263 -14.90 6.96 0.71
C ARG A 263 -14.15 7.50 1.93
N HIS A 264 -13.73 6.62 2.84
CA HIS A 264 -13.19 7.06 4.15
C HIS A 264 -11.68 7.09 4.21
N ASN A 265 -11.01 6.50 3.23
CA ASN A 265 -9.56 6.36 3.20
C ASN A 265 -9.03 6.10 1.79
N GLY A 266 -7.72 6.25 1.62
CA GLY A 266 -6.98 5.92 0.41
C GLY A 266 -7.16 6.91 -0.73
N LEU A 267 -6.76 6.48 -1.92
CA LEU A 267 -6.64 7.32 -3.11
C LEU A 267 -7.44 6.76 -4.31
N HIS A 268 -8.32 5.80 -4.07
CA HIS A 268 -9.20 5.20 -5.08
C HIS A 268 -10.55 4.84 -4.48
N LEU A 269 -11.52 4.64 -5.35
CA LEU A 269 -12.87 4.16 -5.03
C LEU A 269 -13.15 2.91 -5.85
N LEU A 270 -13.97 2.01 -5.32
CA LEU A 270 -14.71 1.05 -6.15
C LEU A 270 -16.07 1.66 -6.52
N LEU A 271 -16.36 1.63 -7.80
CA LEU A 271 -17.62 2.04 -8.36
C LEU A 271 -18.33 0.82 -8.93
N THR A 272 -19.50 0.49 -8.38
CA THR A 272 -20.39 -0.55 -8.89
C THR A 272 -21.65 0.10 -9.40
N LEU A 273 -22.03 -0.21 -10.64
CA LEU A 273 -23.27 0.27 -11.26
C LEU A 273 -24.29 -0.88 -11.30
N GLN A 274 -25.40 -0.74 -10.56
CA GLN A 274 -26.49 -1.71 -10.63
C GLN A 274 -27.15 -1.69 -12.01
N ASP A 275 -27.43 -2.87 -12.54
CA ASP A 275 -27.95 -3.06 -13.90
C ASP A 275 -27.10 -2.38 -14.99
N GLY A 276 -25.81 -2.16 -14.67
CA GLY A 276 -24.85 -1.59 -15.60
C GLY A 276 -24.40 -2.60 -16.67
N PRO A 277 -23.75 -2.12 -17.73
CA PRO A 277 -23.10 -3.02 -18.68
C PRO A 277 -21.97 -3.78 -17.95
N GLY A 278 -21.73 -5.02 -18.36
CA GLY A 278 -20.64 -5.82 -17.75
C GLY A 278 -19.31 -5.09 -17.75
N GLU A 279 -18.45 -5.37 -16.75
CA GLU A 279 -17.19 -4.67 -16.45
C GLU A 279 -16.34 -4.37 -17.70
N GLY A 280 -16.12 -5.36 -18.57
CA GLY A 280 -15.32 -5.18 -19.79
C GLY A 280 -15.92 -4.13 -20.74
N THR A 281 -17.24 -4.03 -20.80
CA THR A 281 -17.94 -3.00 -21.58
C THR A 281 -17.80 -1.64 -20.93
N MET A 282 -17.89 -1.57 -19.58
CA MET A 282 -17.68 -0.33 -18.84
C MET A 282 -16.29 0.25 -19.11
N VAL A 283 -15.25 -0.58 -18.98
CA VAL A 283 -13.87 -0.17 -19.20
C VAL A 283 -13.62 0.30 -20.63
N ARG A 284 -14.11 -0.46 -21.62
CA ARG A 284 -13.93 -0.12 -23.04
C ARG A 284 -14.63 1.19 -23.40
N ARG A 285 -15.91 1.35 -23.02
CA ARG A 285 -16.69 2.57 -23.34
C ARG A 285 -16.16 3.80 -22.62
N ALA A 286 -15.70 3.65 -21.37
CA ALA A 286 -15.05 4.75 -20.66
C ALA A 286 -13.76 5.21 -21.37
N LEU A 287 -12.99 4.27 -21.92
CA LEU A 287 -11.78 4.60 -22.71
C LEU A 287 -12.13 5.33 -24.01
N GLU A 288 -13.22 4.97 -24.70
CA GLU A 288 -13.74 5.67 -25.89
C GLU A 288 -14.10 7.14 -25.58
N GLU A 289 -14.54 7.42 -24.35
CA GLU A 289 -14.81 8.76 -23.82
C GLU A 289 -13.57 9.45 -23.19
N GLY A 290 -12.38 8.86 -23.37
CA GLY A 290 -11.11 9.41 -22.85
C GLY A 290 -10.84 9.11 -21.38
N VAL A 291 -11.64 8.26 -20.72
CA VAL A 291 -11.48 7.93 -19.30
C VAL A 291 -10.85 6.54 -19.14
N LYS A 292 -9.65 6.47 -18.60
CA LYS A 292 -8.95 5.21 -18.34
C LYS A 292 -9.32 4.67 -16.97
N LEU A 293 -9.98 3.52 -16.94
CA LEU A 293 -10.37 2.77 -15.75
C LEU A 293 -9.80 1.34 -15.78
N THR A 294 -9.84 0.68 -14.63
CA THR A 294 -9.48 -0.74 -14.52
C THR A 294 -10.66 -1.50 -13.92
N GLY A 295 -11.03 -2.61 -14.53
CA GLY A 295 -12.05 -3.50 -13.99
C GLY A 295 -11.56 -4.21 -12.72
N LEU A 296 -12.45 -4.45 -11.78
CA LEU A 296 -12.13 -5.13 -10.53
C LEU A 296 -11.61 -6.56 -10.76
N SER A 297 -12.14 -7.27 -11.77
CA SER A 297 -11.73 -8.64 -12.12
C SER A 297 -10.24 -8.76 -12.44
N THR A 298 -9.60 -7.67 -12.89
CA THR A 298 -8.15 -7.62 -13.17
C THR A 298 -7.31 -7.94 -11.93
N TYR A 299 -7.85 -7.72 -10.73
CA TYR A 299 -7.14 -7.91 -9.46
C TYR A 299 -7.37 -9.29 -8.83
N TYR A 300 -8.25 -10.11 -9.41
CA TYR A 300 -8.41 -11.51 -9.02
C TYR A 300 -7.29 -12.36 -9.62
N LEU A 301 -6.69 -13.23 -8.81
CA LEU A 301 -5.50 -13.98 -9.19
C LEU A 301 -5.82 -15.27 -9.95
N GLU A 302 -6.91 -15.92 -9.59
CA GLU A 302 -7.29 -17.24 -10.12
C GLU A 302 -8.80 -17.23 -10.45
N GLY A 303 -9.09 -16.74 -11.66
CA GLY A 303 -10.48 -16.54 -12.07
C GLY A 303 -11.14 -15.36 -11.36
N ALA A 304 -12.32 -14.99 -11.80
CA ALA A 304 -13.09 -13.89 -11.22
C ALA A 304 -14.30 -14.39 -10.42
N GLU A 305 -14.21 -15.59 -9.85
CA GLU A 305 -15.30 -16.14 -9.03
C GLU A 305 -15.56 -15.23 -7.83
N GLY A 306 -16.82 -14.84 -7.66
CA GLY A 306 -17.24 -13.91 -6.61
C GLY A 306 -16.89 -12.44 -6.91
N CYS A 307 -16.33 -12.11 -8.09
CA CYS A 307 -16.14 -10.72 -8.49
C CYS A 307 -17.51 -10.07 -8.76
N PRO A 308 -17.85 -8.94 -8.10
CA PRO A 308 -19.07 -8.21 -8.41
C PRO A 308 -19.08 -7.76 -9.87
N GLU A 309 -20.19 -8.02 -10.55
CA GLU A 309 -20.41 -7.54 -11.93
C GLU A 309 -20.44 -6.00 -11.96
N SER A 310 -20.11 -5.44 -13.12
CA SER A 310 -20.19 -3.99 -13.37
C SER A 310 -19.41 -3.14 -12.34
N THR A 311 -18.25 -3.63 -11.91
CA THR A 311 -17.43 -2.94 -10.90
C THR A 311 -16.08 -2.53 -11.45
N VAL A 312 -15.71 -1.25 -11.25
CA VAL A 312 -14.44 -0.68 -11.69
C VAL A 312 -13.72 0.03 -10.56
N VAL A 313 -12.39 0.10 -10.68
CA VAL A 313 -11.51 0.84 -9.76
C VAL A 313 -11.24 2.22 -10.36
N LEU A 314 -11.56 3.26 -9.61
CA LEU A 314 -11.40 4.66 -9.99
C LEU A 314 -10.39 5.35 -9.05
N GLY A 315 -9.17 5.59 -9.52
CA GLY A 315 -8.17 6.39 -8.81
C GLY A 315 -8.41 7.88 -9.02
N TYR A 316 -8.40 8.67 -7.95
CA TYR A 316 -8.70 10.10 -8.03
C TYR A 316 -7.53 11.02 -7.61
N ALA A 317 -6.42 10.47 -7.16
CA ALA A 317 -5.29 11.29 -6.69
C ALA A 317 -4.69 12.20 -7.77
N GLY A 318 -4.66 11.74 -9.02
CA GLY A 318 -4.13 12.48 -10.16
C GLY A 318 -5.16 13.34 -10.91
N LEU A 319 -6.43 13.35 -10.47
CA LEU A 319 -7.48 14.11 -11.11
C LEU A 319 -7.39 15.59 -10.73
N ALA A 320 -7.54 16.50 -11.69
CA ALA A 320 -7.71 17.91 -11.37
C ALA A 320 -9.16 18.16 -10.90
N ASP A 321 -9.34 19.10 -9.97
CA ASP A 321 -10.66 19.35 -9.39
C ASP A 321 -11.65 19.88 -10.45
N ASP A 322 -11.16 20.64 -11.40
CA ASP A 322 -11.94 21.20 -12.52
C ASP A 322 -12.38 20.12 -13.55
N ASP A 323 -11.70 18.98 -13.61
CA ASP A 323 -12.02 17.88 -14.53
C ASP A 323 -13.14 16.96 -14.00
N ILE A 324 -13.55 17.10 -12.74
CA ILE A 324 -14.54 16.19 -12.11
C ILE A 324 -15.90 16.21 -12.82
N PRO A 325 -16.49 17.36 -13.17
CA PRO A 325 -17.75 17.40 -13.88
C PRO A 325 -17.70 16.72 -15.25
N ASP A 326 -16.61 16.98 -16.00
CA ASP A 326 -16.40 16.43 -17.33
C ASP A 326 -16.17 14.90 -17.27
N LEU A 327 -15.45 14.42 -16.28
CA LEU A 327 -15.29 12.98 -15.99
C LEU A 327 -16.63 12.30 -15.74
N ALA A 328 -17.44 12.88 -14.86
CA ALA A 328 -18.76 12.31 -14.54
C ALA A 328 -19.70 12.30 -15.75
N ALA A 329 -19.71 13.37 -16.55
CA ALA A 329 -20.47 13.44 -17.79
C ALA A 329 -19.98 12.43 -18.84
N ALA A 330 -18.66 12.25 -19.00
CA ALA A 330 -18.08 11.25 -19.90
C ALA A 330 -18.49 9.82 -19.51
N LEU A 331 -18.45 9.50 -18.21
CA LEU A 331 -18.88 8.20 -17.72
C LEU A 331 -20.41 8.01 -17.90
N GLY A 332 -21.22 9.08 -17.76
CA GLY A 332 -22.65 9.06 -18.05
C GLY A 332 -22.92 8.68 -19.51
N ARG A 333 -22.22 9.30 -20.49
CA ARG A 333 -22.31 8.92 -21.90
C ARG A 333 -21.84 7.50 -22.17
N ALA A 334 -20.77 7.08 -21.52
CA ALA A 334 -20.20 5.74 -21.69
C ALA A 334 -21.14 4.62 -21.24
N TRP A 335 -21.83 4.80 -20.12
CA TRP A 335 -22.58 3.72 -19.47
C TRP A 335 -24.08 3.85 -19.58
N GLY A 336 -24.57 4.96 -20.12
CA GLY A 336 -25.99 5.25 -20.30
C GLY A 336 -26.65 5.71 -19.01
N THR A 337 -26.96 6.96 -18.97
CA THR A 337 -27.83 7.56 -17.94
C THR A 337 -29.26 7.66 -18.44
#